data_812fa2898d933489091b71de04b65f43
#
_entry.id   812fa2898d933489091b71de04b65f43
#
_cell.length_a   1.000
_cell.length_b   1.000
_cell.length_c   1.000
_cell.angle_alpha   90.00
_cell.angle_beta   90.00
_cell.angle_gamma   90.00
#
_symmetry.space_group_name_H-M   'P 1'
#
loop_
_entity.id
_entity.type
_entity.pdbx_description
1 polymer ?
#
loop_
_entity_poly.entity_id
_entity_poly.type
_entity_poly.pdbx_seq_one_letter_code
_entity_poly.pdbx_strand_id
1 'polypeptide(L)'
;MVEAVVDSGAVHSVAPPGVFPGRVRPSLWSRAGRGYRAANGTSIKNLGEVDVPFATAEGHRCRIPFQIASVEQPLLSVSHLTSAGNMVQLRDTDGTIVNTTTGRSIALERRGGVYIMKMWVPDAAAPLPFGRQGA
;
A
#
# COMPACT_ATOMS: atom_id res chain seq x y z
N MET A 1 0.80 -5.17 -12.64
CA MET A 1 -0.24 -4.75 -11.68
C MET A 1 -0.01 -5.49 -10.37
N VAL A 2 -0.08 -4.80 -9.24
CA VAL A 2 0.13 -5.37 -7.92
C VAL A 2 -1.17 -5.26 -7.14
N GLU A 3 -1.51 -6.30 -6.38
CA GLU A 3 -2.67 -6.29 -5.51
C GLU A 3 -2.24 -6.13 -4.07
N ALA A 4 -2.81 -5.15 -3.38
CA ALA A 4 -2.57 -4.93 -1.95
C ALA A 4 -3.83 -5.25 -1.17
N VAL A 5 -3.67 -5.98 -0.08
CA VAL A 5 -4.78 -6.34 0.80
C VAL A 5 -4.97 -5.25 1.84
N VAL A 6 -6.21 -4.78 1.98
CA VAL A 6 -6.56 -3.79 2.99
C VAL A 6 -6.60 -4.48 4.35
N ASP A 7 -5.81 -3.96 5.30
CA ASP A 7 -5.64 -4.60 6.61
C ASP A 7 -5.86 -3.57 7.72
N SER A 8 -6.95 -3.74 8.46
CA SER A 8 -7.27 -2.84 9.58
C SER A 8 -6.35 -3.06 10.79
N GLY A 9 -5.69 -4.21 10.85
CA GLY A 9 -4.76 -4.53 11.93
C GLY A 9 -3.32 -4.13 11.66
N ALA A 10 -3.00 -3.67 10.46
CA ALA A 10 -1.63 -3.31 10.13
C ALA A 10 -1.31 -1.89 10.61
N VAL A 11 -0.22 -1.75 11.34
CA VAL A 11 0.27 -0.45 11.82
C VAL A 11 0.76 0.40 10.67
N HIS A 12 1.43 -0.23 9.71
CA HIS A 12 1.96 0.41 8.51
C HIS A 12 1.54 -0.36 7.27
N SER A 13 1.54 0.30 6.13
CA SER A 13 1.51 -0.40 4.86
C SER A 13 2.86 -1.08 4.69
N VAL A 14 2.86 -2.37 4.38
CA VAL A 14 4.06 -3.21 4.36
C VAL A 14 4.05 -4.06 3.09
N ALA A 15 5.21 -4.26 2.49
CA ALA A 15 5.32 -5.11 1.32
C ALA A 15 6.57 -5.99 1.39
N PRO A 16 6.54 -7.16 0.72
CA PRO A 16 7.72 -8.00 0.64
C PRO A 16 8.82 -7.32 -0.19
N PRO A 17 10.09 -7.69 0.04
CA PRO A 17 11.17 -7.20 -0.81
C PRO A 17 10.95 -7.57 -2.28
N GLY A 18 11.25 -6.66 -3.18
CA GLY A 18 11.22 -6.92 -4.61
C GLY A 18 9.86 -6.79 -5.30
N VAL A 19 8.79 -6.56 -4.56
CA VAL A 19 7.46 -6.39 -5.17
C VAL A 19 7.34 -5.04 -5.85
N PHE A 20 7.83 -4.00 -5.20
CA PHE A 20 7.78 -2.65 -5.77
C PHE A 20 9.16 -2.23 -6.25
N PRO A 21 9.24 -1.53 -7.41
CA PRO A 21 10.50 -0.98 -7.85
C PRO A 21 10.90 0.19 -6.96
N GLY A 22 12.16 0.54 -7.03
CA GLY A 22 12.68 1.66 -6.28
C GLY A 22 13.69 1.22 -5.24
N ARG A 23 14.37 2.21 -4.69
CA ARG A 23 15.43 1.96 -3.73
C ARG A 23 14.86 1.90 -2.32
N VAL A 24 15.20 0.86 -1.60
CA VAL A 24 14.84 0.74 -0.18
C VAL A 24 15.74 1.66 0.62
N ARG A 25 15.14 2.57 1.38
CA ARG A 25 15.83 3.51 2.23
C ARG A 25 15.59 3.15 3.69
N PRO A 26 16.53 3.49 4.60
CA PRO A 26 16.25 3.31 6.01
C PRO A 26 15.02 4.09 6.45
N SER A 27 14.17 3.47 7.26
CA SER A 27 13.01 4.12 7.86
C SER A 27 13.28 4.35 9.35
N LEU A 28 12.40 5.08 10.03
CA LEU A 28 12.51 5.27 11.46
C LEU A 28 12.53 3.92 12.19
N TRP A 29 11.64 3.02 11.79
CA TRP A 29 11.55 1.70 12.44
C TRP A 29 12.76 0.83 12.13
N SER A 30 13.25 0.83 10.87
CA SER A 30 14.42 0.03 10.53
C SER A 30 15.65 0.51 11.27
N ARG A 31 15.82 1.82 11.40
CA ARG A 31 16.93 2.41 12.16
C ARG A 31 16.88 2.09 13.64
N ALA A 32 15.66 2.03 14.19
CA ALA A 32 15.46 1.71 15.59
C ALA A 32 15.48 0.22 15.89
N GLY A 33 15.66 -0.62 14.87
CA GLY A 33 15.65 -2.06 15.04
C GLY A 33 14.27 -2.61 15.35
N ARG A 34 13.21 -1.86 15.06
CA ARG A 34 11.83 -2.27 15.28
C ARG A 34 11.31 -3.06 14.10
N GLY A 35 10.34 -3.90 14.36
CA GLY A 35 9.72 -4.72 13.32
C GLY A 35 8.30 -5.07 13.71
N TYR A 36 7.84 -6.18 13.19
CA TYR A 36 6.46 -6.62 13.33
C TYR A 36 6.43 -8.00 13.95
N ARG A 37 5.25 -8.40 14.39
CA ARG A 37 5.04 -9.74 14.92
C ARG A 37 3.99 -10.41 14.04
N ALA A 38 4.34 -11.56 13.51
CA ALA A 38 3.39 -12.39 12.75
C ALA A 38 2.37 -13.02 13.70
N ALA A 39 1.27 -13.51 13.13
CA ALA A 39 0.22 -14.15 13.91
C ALA A 39 0.71 -15.33 14.73
N ASN A 40 1.75 -16.03 14.26
CA ASN A 40 2.33 -17.15 14.98
C ASN A 40 3.37 -16.74 16.02
N GLY A 41 3.51 -15.45 16.29
CA GLY A 41 4.46 -14.91 17.27
C GLY A 41 5.87 -14.67 16.74
N THR A 42 6.16 -15.01 15.49
CA THR A 42 7.48 -14.81 14.90
C THR A 42 7.73 -13.32 14.69
N SER A 43 8.94 -12.85 15.01
CA SER A 43 9.34 -11.47 14.75
C SER A 43 9.72 -11.29 13.29
N ILE A 44 9.29 -10.18 12.70
CA ILE A 44 9.59 -9.81 11.32
C ILE A 44 10.30 -8.46 11.33
N LYS A 45 11.53 -8.44 10.83
CA LYS A 45 12.34 -7.23 10.84
C LYS A 45 11.85 -6.24 9.80
N ASN A 46 11.85 -4.95 10.15
CA ASN A 46 11.62 -3.89 9.18
C ASN A 46 12.95 -3.60 8.44
N LEU A 47 12.93 -3.74 7.13
CA LEU A 47 14.12 -3.61 6.28
C LEU A 47 14.30 -2.22 5.69
N GLY A 48 13.36 -1.32 5.93
CA GLY A 48 13.38 0.03 5.38
C GLY A 48 12.06 0.38 4.73
N GLU A 49 12.07 1.39 3.87
CA GLU A 49 10.85 1.83 3.19
C GLU A 49 11.12 2.17 1.72
N VAL A 50 10.06 2.06 0.93
CA VAL A 50 10.04 2.47 -0.47
C VAL A 50 8.83 3.36 -0.68
N ASP A 51 9.04 4.48 -1.36
CA ASP A 51 7.97 5.37 -1.74
C ASP A 51 7.42 4.90 -3.09
N VAL A 52 6.17 4.48 -3.14
CA VAL A 52 5.60 3.79 -4.29
C VAL A 52 4.61 4.68 -5.03
N PRO A 53 4.98 5.19 -6.22
CA PRO A 53 4.01 5.84 -7.10
C PRO A 53 3.24 4.78 -7.86
N PHE A 54 1.94 4.97 -8.02
CA PHE A 54 1.11 4.04 -8.76
C PHE A 54 -0.13 4.74 -9.29
N ALA A 55 -0.81 4.05 -10.20
CA ALA A 55 -2.08 4.50 -10.73
C ALA A 55 -3.17 3.52 -10.32
N THR A 56 -4.38 4.03 -10.15
CA THR A 56 -5.55 3.22 -9.81
C THR A 56 -6.34 2.89 -11.05
N ALA A 57 -7.32 1.97 -10.93
CA ALA A 57 -8.22 1.63 -12.02
C ALA A 57 -9.00 2.83 -12.52
N GLU A 58 -9.26 3.81 -11.66
CA GLU A 58 -9.98 5.03 -12.01
C GLU A 58 -9.12 6.07 -12.74
N GLY A 59 -7.82 5.79 -12.88
CA GLY A 59 -6.91 6.72 -13.52
C GLY A 59 -6.26 7.73 -12.59
N HIS A 60 -6.45 7.60 -11.30
CA HIS A 60 -5.82 8.50 -10.34
C HIS A 60 -4.38 8.10 -10.09
N ARG A 61 -3.49 9.08 -10.01
CA ARG A 61 -2.12 8.84 -9.61
C ARG A 61 -1.97 9.07 -8.13
N CYS A 62 -1.34 8.12 -7.48
CA CYS A 62 -1.19 8.10 -6.03
C CYS A 62 0.25 7.77 -5.66
N ARG A 63 0.57 8.00 -4.39
CA ARG A 63 1.87 7.64 -3.86
C ARG A 63 1.68 7.22 -2.41
N ILE A 64 2.19 6.04 -2.07
CA ILE A 64 2.12 5.50 -0.73
C ILE A 64 3.51 5.00 -0.31
N PRO A 65 3.99 5.39 0.88
CA PRO A 65 5.19 4.78 1.41
C PRO A 65 4.86 3.39 1.97
N PHE A 66 5.61 2.38 1.54
CA PHE A 66 5.50 1.04 2.07
C PHE A 66 6.75 0.72 2.86
N GLN A 67 6.57 0.19 4.05
CA GLN A 67 7.65 -0.43 4.79
C GLN A 67 7.95 -1.78 4.15
N ILE A 68 9.21 -2.19 4.16
CA ILE A 68 9.63 -3.44 3.57
C ILE A 68 9.94 -4.44 4.67
N ALA A 69 9.32 -5.59 4.59
CA ALA A 69 9.50 -6.68 5.55
C ALA A 69 9.12 -8.00 4.88
N SER A 70 9.58 -9.11 5.43
CA SER A 70 9.32 -10.42 4.86
C SER A 70 7.90 -10.90 5.16
N VAL A 71 6.94 -10.20 4.60
CA VAL A 71 5.52 -10.59 4.61
C VAL A 71 5.18 -11.27 3.28
N GLU A 72 4.04 -11.95 3.22
CA GLU A 72 3.71 -12.75 2.03
C GLU A 72 3.18 -11.90 0.88
N GLN A 73 2.54 -10.79 1.18
CA GLN A 73 1.88 -9.94 0.18
C GLN A 73 1.83 -8.50 0.66
N PRO A 74 1.65 -7.54 -0.24
CA PRO A 74 1.48 -6.15 0.17
C PRO A 74 0.23 -5.98 1.02
N LEU A 75 0.38 -5.27 2.13
CA LEU A 75 -0.70 -4.94 3.06
C LEU A 75 -0.86 -3.43 3.10
N LEU A 76 -2.10 -2.97 2.98
CA LEU A 76 -2.42 -1.55 2.99
C LEU A 76 -3.04 -1.21 4.34
N SER A 77 -2.37 -0.37 5.11
CA SER A 77 -2.82 -0.02 6.46
C SER A 77 -4.00 0.94 6.43
N VAL A 78 -5.13 0.52 7.00
CA VAL A 78 -6.29 1.41 7.16
C VAL A 78 -5.93 2.60 8.04
N SER A 79 -5.20 2.36 9.13
CA SER A 79 -4.76 3.42 10.02
C SER A 79 -3.94 4.48 9.30
N HIS A 80 -3.02 4.05 8.44
CA HIS A 80 -2.21 4.98 7.66
C HIS A 80 -3.05 5.76 6.66
N LEU A 81 -3.99 5.09 5.99
CA LEU A 81 -4.90 5.75 5.04
C LEU A 81 -5.77 6.80 5.72
N THR A 82 -6.32 6.49 6.87
CA THR A 82 -7.18 7.44 7.59
C THR A 82 -6.38 8.63 8.11
N SER A 83 -5.16 8.40 8.58
CA SER A 83 -4.28 9.49 8.99
C SER A 83 -3.89 10.40 7.83
N ALA A 84 -3.90 9.90 6.61
CA ALA A 84 -3.60 10.66 5.41
C ALA A 84 -4.83 11.35 4.81
N GLY A 85 -5.95 11.34 5.50
CA GLY A 85 -7.16 12.05 5.06
C GLY A 85 -8.10 11.23 4.20
N ASN A 86 -8.08 9.91 4.35
CA ASN A 86 -8.96 9.03 3.60
C ASN A 86 -9.97 8.35 4.52
N MET A 87 -11.13 8.03 3.96
CA MET A 87 -12.13 7.22 4.62
C MET A 87 -12.21 5.88 3.91
N VAL A 88 -12.15 4.80 4.67
CA VAL A 88 -12.24 3.45 4.13
C VAL A 88 -13.60 2.88 4.46
N GLN A 89 -14.36 2.51 3.43
CA GLN A 89 -15.66 1.89 3.58
C GLN A 89 -15.62 0.48 3.04
N LEU A 90 -15.99 -0.47 3.87
CA LEU A 90 -16.01 -1.88 3.50
C LEU A 90 -17.47 -2.35 3.55
N ARG A 91 -17.94 -2.89 2.42
CA ARG A 91 -19.28 -3.40 2.25
C ARG A 91 -19.24 -4.90 2.01
N ASP A 92 -20.40 -5.54 1.98
CA ASP A 92 -20.50 -6.99 1.83
C ASP A 92 -19.84 -7.51 0.55
N THR A 93 -19.99 -6.80 -0.56
CA THR A 93 -19.48 -7.27 -1.85
C THR A 93 -18.29 -6.47 -2.37
N ASP A 94 -18.01 -5.30 -1.82
CA ASP A 94 -16.93 -4.45 -2.30
C ASP A 94 -16.50 -3.45 -1.21
N GLY A 95 -15.70 -2.48 -1.59
CA GLY A 95 -15.34 -1.38 -0.71
C GLY A 95 -14.85 -0.18 -1.49
N THR A 96 -14.58 0.91 -0.79
CA THR A 96 -13.99 2.12 -1.39
C THR A 96 -13.06 2.79 -0.41
N ILE A 97 -12.06 3.48 -0.98
CA ILE A 97 -11.24 4.44 -0.24
C ILE A 97 -11.58 5.80 -0.82
N VAL A 98 -12.02 6.73 0.02
CA VAL A 98 -12.43 8.07 -0.42
C VAL A 98 -11.50 9.09 0.20
N ASN A 99 -10.90 9.94 -0.63
CA ASN A 99 -10.14 11.07 -0.12
C ASN A 99 -11.13 12.16 0.32
N THR A 100 -11.08 12.53 1.59
CA THR A 100 -12.08 13.44 2.16
C THR A 100 -11.94 14.87 1.68
N THR A 101 -10.76 15.24 1.16
CA THR A 101 -10.53 16.59 0.63
C THR A 101 -10.98 16.70 -0.82
N THR A 102 -10.59 15.76 -1.67
CA THR A 102 -10.86 15.81 -3.11
C THR A 102 -12.14 15.12 -3.53
N GLY A 103 -12.65 14.22 -2.70
CA GLY A 103 -13.79 13.37 -3.05
C GLY A 103 -13.44 12.24 -3.99
N ARG A 104 -12.18 12.11 -4.40
CA ARG A 104 -11.79 10.99 -5.28
C ARG A 104 -11.91 9.68 -4.55
N SER A 105 -12.37 8.66 -5.26
CA SER A 105 -12.56 7.34 -4.68
C SER A 105 -11.80 6.28 -5.46
N ILE A 106 -11.39 5.26 -4.74
CA ILE A 106 -10.72 4.08 -5.29
C ILE A 106 -11.58 2.88 -4.93
N ALA A 107 -11.97 2.10 -5.95
CA ALA A 107 -12.76 0.90 -5.72
C ALA A 107 -11.91 -0.22 -5.15
N LEU A 108 -12.47 -0.96 -4.21
CA LEU A 108 -11.87 -2.16 -3.64
C LEU A 108 -12.69 -3.36 -4.05
N GLU A 109 -12.02 -4.43 -4.45
CA GLU A 109 -12.66 -5.68 -4.77
C GLU A 109 -12.64 -6.58 -3.55
N ARG A 110 -13.76 -7.21 -3.23
CA ARG A 110 -13.77 -8.23 -2.19
C ARG A 110 -13.57 -9.60 -2.82
N ARG A 111 -12.57 -10.33 -2.33
CA ARG A 111 -12.23 -11.64 -2.86
C ARG A 111 -11.78 -12.52 -1.71
N GLY A 112 -12.47 -13.64 -1.51
CA GLY A 112 -12.09 -14.56 -0.45
C GLY A 112 -12.14 -13.96 0.95
N GLY A 113 -13.04 -13.03 1.20
CA GLY A 113 -13.18 -12.40 2.51
C GLY A 113 -12.23 -11.25 2.78
N VAL A 114 -11.36 -10.91 1.83
CA VAL A 114 -10.45 -9.76 1.97
C VAL A 114 -10.76 -8.70 0.93
N TYR A 115 -10.37 -7.47 1.20
CA TYR A 115 -10.57 -6.34 0.30
C TYR A 115 -9.25 -5.98 -0.35
N ILE A 116 -9.27 -5.83 -1.68
CA ILE A 116 -8.07 -5.71 -2.49
C ILE A 116 -8.09 -4.41 -3.26
N MET A 117 -6.98 -3.67 -3.20
CA MET A 117 -6.73 -2.51 -4.05
C MET A 117 -5.76 -2.92 -5.15
N LYS A 118 -6.13 -2.62 -6.40
CA LYS A 118 -5.25 -2.86 -7.55
C LYS A 118 -4.39 -1.63 -7.80
N MET A 119 -3.10 -1.87 -7.97
CA MET A 119 -2.10 -0.83 -8.16
C MET A 119 -1.35 -1.08 -9.46
N TRP A 120 -1.38 -0.10 -10.36
CA TRP A 120 -0.56 -0.16 -11.57
C TRP A 120 0.73 0.58 -11.28
N VAL A 121 1.79 -0.20 -11.04
CA VAL A 121 3.09 0.33 -10.62
C VAL A 121 4.02 0.29 -11.82
N PRO A 122 4.64 1.42 -12.20
CA PRO A 122 5.56 1.41 -13.33
C PRO A 122 6.86 0.73 -12.96
N ASP A 123 7.53 0.17 -13.98
CA ASP A 123 8.91 -0.23 -13.79
C ASP A 123 9.76 1.00 -13.58
N ALA A 124 10.95 0.83 -13.02
CA ALA A 124 11.82 1.95 -12.75
C ALA A 124 12.12 2.81 -13.99
N ALA A 125 12.10 2.22 -15.19
CA ALA A 125 12.39 2.91 -16.43
C ALA A 125 11.16 3.19 -17.27
N ALA A 126 9.95 2.83 -16.83
CA ALA A 126 8.74 2.97 -17.62
C ALA A 126 7.88 4.14 -17.14
N PRO A 127 7.17 4.82 -18.04
CA PRO A 127 6.23 5.85 -17.61
C PRO A 127 4.99 5.21 -17.00
N LEU A 128 4.23 6.02 -16.24
CA LEU A 128 2.93 5.59 -15.74
C LEU A 128 1.97 5.35 -16.92
N PRO A 129 1.04 4.38 -16.77
CA PRO A 129 0.14 4.02 -17.87
C PRO A 129 -0.83 5.14 -18.29
N PHE A 130 -1.03 6.15 -17.46
CA PHE A 130 -1.93 7.23 -17.79
C PHE A 130 -1.20 8.45 -18.34
N GLY A 131 -0.09 8.23 -19.04
CA GLY A 131 0.65 9.27 -19.67
C GLY A 131 1.65 9.92 -18.74
N ARG A 132 2.34 10.89 -19.31
CA ARG A 132 3.36 11.50 -18.68
C ARG A 132 2.87 12.44 -17.72
N GLN A 133 3.54 12.61 -16.69
CA GLN A 133 3.15 13.42 -15.76
C GLN A 133 4.18 14.10 -15.22
N GLY A 134 4.05 15.17 -15.20
CA GLY A 134 5.04 16.02 -14.72
C GLY A 134 5.26 15.80 -13.31
N ALA A 135 4.81 15.17 -12.74
CA ALA A 135 5.21 15.04 -11.44
C ALA A 135 4.94 14.63 -10.50
#